data_4696c0e1c9aa31646a323d1d02f5fb48
#
_entry.id   4696c0e1c9aa31646a323d1d02f5fb48
#
_cell.length_a   1.000
_cell.length_b   1.000
_cell.length_c   1.000
_cell.angle_alpha   90.00
_cell.angle_beta   90.00
_cell.angle_gamma   90.00
#
_symmetry.space_group_name_H-M   'P 1'
#
loop_
_entity.id
_entity.type
_entity.pdbx_description
1 polymer ?
#
loop_
_entity_poly.entity_id
_entity_poly.type
_entity_poly.pdbx_seq_one_letter_code
_entity_poly.pdbx_strand_id
1 'polypeptide(L)'
;MFVVEEFIEVCSAALGEPKPLLAVKQVVERAVRERGIVEQLSDSPGVRVLHCDPALTVAHVVIAPDSPRSLPHDHRMWAVVGIAAGREDSQFFRRSPTSLEPMNGMSLDEGQALAMGPEVIHAIRNPLSNRITSALHVYGGDLMHVERSMWTKPDWSEERYDALRATGTTFVVD
;
A
#
# COMPACT_ATOMS: atom_id res chain seq x y z
N MET A 1 -16.30 -15.21 6.24
CA MET A 1 -15.95 -14.11 7.18
C MET A 1 -14.46 -13.93 7.06
N PHE A 2 -14.00 -12.69 6.86
CA PHE A 2 -12.57 -12.40 6.72
C PHE A 2 -11.80 -12.77 8.00
N VAL A 3 -10.69 -13.48 7.86
CA VAL A 3 -9.78 -13.89 8.94
C VAL A 3 -8.36 -13.53 8.49
N VAL A 4 -7.65 -12.74 9.28
CA VAL A 4 -6.33 -12.20 8.93
C VAL A 4 -5.32 -13.31 8.68
N GLU A 5 -5.28 -14.32 9.54
CA GLU A 5 -4.35 -15.45 9.45
C GLU A 5 -4.58 -16.25 8.16
N GLU A 6 -5.82 -16.56 7.82
CA GLU A 6 -6.17 -17.26 6.58
C GLU A 6 -5.80 -16.43 5.34
N PHE A 7 -6.01 -15.11 5.39
CA PHE A 7 -5.62 -14.22 4.32
C PHE A 7 -4.10 -14.24 4.09
N ILE A 8 -3.30 -14.19 5.16
CA ILE A 8 -1.83 -14.28 5.10
C ILE A 8 -1.40 -15.62 4.50
N GLU A 9 -1.99 -16.73 4.95
CA GLU A 9 -1.69 -18.07 4.43
C GLU A 9 -1.98 -18.18 2.92
N VAL A 10 -3.13 -17.66 2.47
CA VAL A 10 -3.50 -17.69 1.05
C VAL A 10 -2.59 -16.78 0.22
N CYS A 11 -2.18 -15.60 0.73
CA CYS A 11 -1.19 -14.75 0.08
C CYS A 11 0.17 -15.45 -0.03
N SER A 12 0.62 -16.12 1.03
CA SER A 12 1.88 -16.88 1.05
C SER A 12 1.85 -18.04 0.06
N ALA A 13 0.75 -18.78 -0.02
CA ALA A 13 0.57 -19.85 -0.99
C ALA A 13 0.60 -19.33 -2.44
N ALA A 14 0.03 -18.14 -2.69
CA ALA A 14 0.01 -17.51 -4.00
C ALA A 14 1.42 -17.11 -4.53
N LEU A 15 2.43 -17.02 -3.65
CA LEU A 15 3.82 -16.79 -4.08
C LEU A 15 4.38 -17.95 -4.91
N GLY A 16 3.85 -19.18 -4.75
CA GLY A 16 4.23 -20.35 -5.52
C GLY A 16 3.66 -20.40 -6.95
N GLU A 17 2.76 -19.50 -7.31
CA GLU A 17 2.16 -19.44 -8.64
C GLU A 17 3.13 -18.90 -9.69
N PRO A 18 2.98 -19.27 -10.98
CA PRO A 18 3.87 -18.79 -12.07
C PRO A 18 3.90 -17.25 -12.22
N LYS A 19 2.87 -16.56 -11.75
CA LYS A 19 2.75 -15.09 -11.76
C LYS A 19 2.32 -14.60 -10.38
N PRO A 20 3.21 -14.59 -9.37
CA PRO A 20 2.87 -14.33 -7.98
C PRO A 20 2.12 -13.00 -7.78
N LEU A 21 2.59 -11.92 -8.39
CA LEU A 21 1.95 -10.61 -8.31
C LEU A 21 0.46 -10.66 -8.72
N LEU A 22 0.13 -11.35 -9.81
CA LEU A 22 -1.25 -11.45 -10.28
C LEU A 22 -2.09 -12.40 -9.43
N ALA A 23 -1.47 -13.47 -8.93
CA ALA A 23 -2.14 -14.40 -8.01
C ALA A 23 -2.49 -13.70 -6.69
N VAL A 24 -1.54 -12.97 -6.09
CA VAL A 24 -1.78 -12.17 -4.89
C VAL A 24 -2.82 -11.07 -5.15
N LYS A 25 -2.79 -10.40 -6.33
CA LYS A 25 -3.84 -9.43 -6.68
C LYS A 25 -5.23 -10.04 -6.61
N GLN A 26 -5.41 -11.26 -7.15
CA GLN A 26 -6.71 -11.94 -7.11
C GLN A 26 -7.14 -12.31 -5.67
N VAL A 27 -6.19 -12.68 -4.81
CA VAL A 27 -6.45 -12.93 -3.38
C VAL A 27 -6.93 -11.66 -2.70
N VAL A 28 -6.18 -10.55 -2.84
CA VAL A 28 -6.53 -9.25 -2.25
C VAL A 28 -7.88 -8.77 -2.77
N GLU A 29 -8.12 -8.87 -4.08
CA GLU A 29 -9.37 -8.41 -4.70
C GLU A 29 -10.60 -9.19 -4.20
N ARG A 30 -10.45 -10.46 -3.86
CA ARG A 30 -11.51 -11.24 -3.21
C ARG A 30 -11.70 -10.81 -1.76
N ALA A 31 -10.59 -10.69 -1.01
CA ALA A 31 -10.61 -10.36 0.40
C ALA A 31 -11.30 -9.02 0.67
N VAL A 32 -10.98 -7.96 -0.10
CA VAL A 32 -11.58 -6.63 0.11
C VAL A 32 -13.08 -6.55 -0.22
N ARG A 33 -13.64 -7.60 -0.82
CA ARG A 33 -15.08 -7.74 -1.08
C ARG A 33 -15.79 -8.63 -0.06
N GLU A 34 -15.06 -9.21 0.88
CA GLU A 34 -15.65 -10.06 1.90
C GLU A 34 -16.44 -9.23 2.92
N ARG A 35 -17.62 -9.75 3.30
CA ARG A 35 -18.40 -9.14 4.39
C ARG A 35 -17.63 -9.24 5.70
N GLY A 36 -17.65 -8.17 6.47
CA GLY A 36 -17.05 -8.14 7.79
C GLY A 36 -15.55 -7.87 7.80
N ILE A 37 -14.92 -7.56 6.65
CA ILE A 37 -13.49 -7.23 6.62
C ILE A 37 -13.17 -5.99 7.45
N VAL A 38 -14.00 -4.97 7.37
CA VAL A 38 -13.78 -3.69 8.08
C VAL A 38 -13.93 -3.86 9.59
N GLU A 39 -14.84 -4.72 10.03
CA GLU A 39 -15.07 -5.03 11.46
C GLU A 39 -13.91 -5.84 12.07
N GLN A 40 -13.14 -6.55 11.25
CA GLN A 40 -11.97 -7.33 11.70
C GLN A 40 -10.68 -6.51 11.68
N LEU A 41 -10.69 -5.36 11.03
CA LEU A 41 -9.54 -4.48 10.91
C LEU A 41 -9.75 -3.23 11.79
N SER A 42 -8.65 -2.63 12.24
CA SER A 42 -8.70 -1.37 13.00
C SER A 42 -9.20 -0.22 12.11
N ASP A 43 -9.90 0.74 12.71
CA ASP A 43 -10.29 2.01 12.07
C ASP A 43 -9.34 3.17 12.42
N SER A 44 -8.34 2.93 13.25
CA SER A 44 -7.38 3.94 13.69
C SER A 44 -6.38 4.27 12.57
N PRO A 45 -6.22 5.55 12.18
CA PRO A 45 -5.26 5.95 11.17
C PRO A 45 -3.83 5.48 11.48
N GLY A 46 -3.17 4.94 10.47
CA GLY A 46 -1.80 4.43 10.58
C GLY A 46 -1.52 3.24 9.68
N VAL A 47 -0.34 2.67 9.84
CA VAL A 47 0.09 1.44 9.16
C VAL A 47 0.35 0.36 10.21
N ARG A 48 -0.42 -0.71 10.15
CA ARG A 48 -0.25 -1.90 10.98
C ARG A 48 0.31 -3.04 10.14
N VAL A 49 1.48 -3.54 10.49
CA VAL A 49 2.09 -4.71 9.83
C VAL A 49 1.50 -5.97 10.44
N LEU A 50 0.73 -6.70 9.64
CA LEU A 50 0.06 -7.94 10.05
C LEU A 50 0.96 -9.17 9.88
N HIS A 51 1.92 -9.09 8.96
CA HIS A 51 2.91 -10.12 8.69
C HIS A 51 4.13 -9.52 7.98
N CYS A 52 5.32 -9.99 8.33
CA CYS A 52 6.54 -9.62 7.63
C CYS A 52 7.56 -10.75 7.70
N ASP A 53 7.97 -11.24 6.53
CA ASP A 53 9.09 -12.18 6.37
C ASP A 53 9.88 -11.82 5.10
N PRO A 54 10.99 -12.52 4.78
CA PRO A 54 11.80 -12.23 3.58
C PRO A 54 11.05 -12.32 2.24
N ALA A 55 9.92 -13.03 2.18
CA ALA A 55 9.17 -13.25 0.95
C ALA A 55 7.91 -12.40 0.82
N LEU A 56 7.33 -11.98 1.97
CA LEU A 56 6.03 -11.33 2.00
C LEU A 56 5.91 -10.34 3.17
N THR A 57 5.37 -9.16 2.89
CA THR A 57 4.85 -8.27 3.92
C THR A 57 3.37 -8.01 3.66
N VAL A 58 2.55 -8.15 4.69
CA VAL A 58 1.13 -7.80 4.68
C VAL A 58 0.89 -6.68 5.67
N ALA A 59 0.28 -5.59 5.23
CA ALA A 59 -0.04 -4.45 6.08
C ALA A 59 -1.49 -4.02 5.90
N HIS A 60 -2.09 -3.56 6.99
CA HIS A 60 -3.34 -2.81 6.98
C HIS A 60 -3.03 -1.32 7.10
N VAL A 61 -3.53 -0.54 6.17
CA VAL A 61 -3.31 0.90 6.06
C VAL A 61 -4.62 1.64 6.23
N VAL A 62 -4.67 2.53 7.21
CA VAL A 62 -5.82 3.42 7.42
C VAL A 62 -5.40 4.86 7.20
N ILE A 63 -6.05 5.53 6.24
CA ILE A 63 -5.78 6.91 5.90
C ILE A 63 -6.94 7.78 6.38
N ALA A 64 -6.62 8.78 7.21
CA ALA A 64 -7.61 9.70 7.74
C ALA A 64 -8.35 10.47 6.62
N PRO A 65 -9.59 10.95 6.88
CA PRO A 65 -10.29 11.84 5.96
C PRO A 65 -9.47 13.09 5.62
N ASP A 66 -9.61 13.59 4.40
CA ASP A 66 -8.91 14.80 3.90
C ASP A 66 -7.40 14.79 4.16
N SER A 67 -6.79 13.60 4.23
CA SER A 67 -5.36 13.52 4.51
C SER A 67 -4.53 14.20 3.42
N PRO A 68 -3.43 14.87 3.78
CA PRO A 68 -2.48 15.35 2.80
C PRO A 68 -1.93 14.16 2.00
N ARG A 69 -1.60 14.39 0.75
CA ARG A 69 -0.92 13.37 -0.07
C ARG A 69 0.42 13.04 0.55
N SER A 70 0.74 11.76 0.66
CA SER A 70 2.06 11.30 1.08
C SER A 70 3.15 11.84 0.17
N LEU A 71 4.41 11.84 0.62
CA LEU A 71 5.52 12.08 -0.30
C LEU A 71 5.60 10.95 -1.32
N PRO A 72 6.06 11.24 -2.56
CA PRO A 72 6.39 10.19 -3.51
C PRO A 72 7.41 9.24 -2.90
N HIS A 73 7.18 7.94 -3.05
CA HIS A 73 8.06 6.89 -2.54
C HIS A 73 7.98 5.63 -3.41
N ASP A 74 8.99 4.79 -3.30
CA ASP A 74 9.02 3.46 -3.91
C ASP A 74 9.01 2.36 -2.85
N HIS A 75 8.81 1.13 -3.30
CA HIS A 75 8.82 -0.05 -2.42
C HIS A 75 10.00 -0.98 -2.71
N ARG A 76 10.68 -0.83 -3.86
CA ARG A 76 11.76 -1.71 -4.38
C ARG A 76 11.34 -3.16 -4.56
N MET A 77 10.05 -3.42 -4.48
CA MET A 77 9.41 -4.73 -4.68
C MET A 77 8.03 -4.50 -5.26
N TRP A 78 7.43 -5.53 -5.83
CA TRP A 78 6.05 -5.42 -6.27
C TRP A 78 5.11 -5.24 -5.07
N ALA A 79 4.00 -4.58 -5.32
CA ALA A 79 2.96 -4.36 -4.32
C ALA A 79 1.56 -4.58 -4.90
N VAL A 80 0.65 -5.00 -4.05
CA VAL A 80 -0.79 -5.02 -4.32
C VAL A 80 -1.49 -4.20 -3.25
N VAL A 81 -2.31 -3.27 -3.68
CA VAL A 81 -3.18 -2.46 -2.81
C VAL A 81 -4.62 -2.81 -3.10
N GLY A 82 -5.39 -3.13 -2.07
CA GLY A 82 -6.84 -3.38 -2.18
C GLY A 82 -7.61 -2.55 -1.17
N ILE A 83 -8.72 -1.94 -1.60
CA ILE A 83 -9.54 -1.04 -0.78
C ILE A 83 -10.68 -1.81 -0.13
N ALA A 84 -10.63 -1.95 1.19
CA ALA A 84 -11.68 -2.57 1.99
C ALA A 84 -12.82 -1.58 2.32
N ALA A 85 -12.51 -0.30 2.48
CA ALA A 85 -13.49 0.77 2.65
C ALA A 85 -12.93 2.11 2.17
N GLY A 86 -13.80 2.98 1.69
CA GLY A 86 -13.44 4.32 1.27
C GLY A 86 -12.84 4.38 -0.14
N ARG A 87 -11.82 5.22 -0.30
CA ARG A 87 -11.18 5.47 -1.61
C ARG A 87 -9.74 5.91 -1.41
N GLU A 88 -8.84 5.44 -2.26
CA GLU A 88 -7.47 5.90 -2.35
C GLU A 88 -7.18 6.52 -3.72
N ASP A 89 -6.63 7.74 -3.73
CA ASP A 89 -6.07 8.35 -4.93
C ASP A 89 -4.56 8.17 -4.93
N SER A 90 -4.04 7.46 -5.93
CA SER A 90 -2.60 7.33 -6.22
C SER A 90 -2.20 8.31 -7.32
N GLN A 91 -1.12 9.07 -7.09
CA GLN A 91 -0.41 9.84 -8.11
C GLN A 91 0.89 9.10 -8.42
N PHE A 92 1.11 8.75 -9.69
CA PHE A 92 2.34 8.10 -10.12
C PHE A 92 3.39 9.10 -10.59
N PHE A 93 4.65 8.66 -10.52
CA PHE A 93 5.80 9.47 -10.93
C PHE A 93 6.78 8.63 -11.74
N ARG A 94 7.53 9.28 -12.59
CA ARG A 94 8.65 8.73 -13.34
C ARG A 94 9.94 9.44 -12.93
N ARG A 95 11.02 8.68 -12.75
CA ARG A 95 12.36 9.28 -12.61
C ARG A 95 12.75 9.96 -13.90
N SER A 96 13.29 11.16 -13.78
CA SER A 96 14.03 11.84 -14.83
C SER A 96 15.49 12.02 -14.38
N PRO A 97 16.42 12.38 -15.28
CA PRO A 97 17.84 12.54 -14.91
C PRO A 97 18.10 13.51 -13.76
N THR A 98 17.22 14.48 -13.55
CA THR A 98 17.41 15.56 -12.57
C THR A 98 16.26 15.72 -11.58
N SER A 99 15.16 14.95 -11.70
CA SER A 99 13.95 15.18 -10.92
C SER A 99 12.97 14.01 -10.99
N LEU A 100 11.79 14.16 -10.37
CA LEU A 100 10.59 13.36 -10.62
C LEU A 100 9.61 14.10 -11.50
N GLU A 101 9.05 13.40 -12.47
CA GLU A 101 7.97 13.88 -13.32
C GLU A 101 6.65 13.23 -12.92
N PRO A 102 5.60 14.02 -12.64
CA PRO A 102 4.28 13.45 -12.39
C PRO A 102 3.71 12.80 -13.66
N MET A 103 3.08 11.64 -13.47
CA MET A 103 2.34 10.91 -14.50
C MET A 103 0.84 10.96 -14.19
N ASN A 104 0.04 10.21 -14.96
CA ASN A 104 -1.38 10.05 -14.64
C ASN A 104 -1.57 9.39 -13.27
N GLY A 105 -2.58 9.84 -12.55
CA GLY A 105 -3.02 9.21 -11.32
C GLY A 105 -4.09 8.15 -11.56
N MET A 106 -4.41 7.41 -10.50
CA MET A 106 -5.49 6.44 -10.48
C MET A 106 -6.23 6.55 -9.16
N SER A 107 -7.53 6.36 -9.20
CA SER A 107 -8.36 6.20 -8.00
C SER A 107 -8.81 4.76 -7.87
N LEU A 108 -8.73 4.24 -6.66
CA LEU A 108 -9.29 2.93 -6.28
C LEU A 108 -10.45 3.15 -5.32
N ASP A 109 -11.58 2.59 -5.68
CA ASP A 109 -12.76 2.56 -4.83
C ASP A 109 -12.85 1.22 -4.06
N GLU A 110 -13.72 1.17 -3.08
CA GLU A 110 -14.03 -0.01 -2.28
C GLU A 110 -14.27 -1.26 -3.16
N GLY A 111 -13.65 -2.38 -2.80
CA GLY A 111 -13.69 -3.65 -3.53
C GLY A 111 -12.75 -3.74 -4.73
N GLN A 112 -11.95 -2.71 -5.01
CA GLN A 112 -10.97 -2.72 -6.09
C GLN A 112 -9.56 -3.03 -5.59
N ALA A 113 -8.71 -3.58 -6.46
CA ALA A 113 -7.30 -3.82 -6.18
C ALA A 113 -6.40 -3.47 -7.37
N LEU A 114 -5.23 -2.91 -7.06
CA LEU A 114 -4.17 -2.53 -8.00
C LEU A 114 -2.91 -3.34 -7.73
N ALA A 115 -2.30 -3.87 -8.79
CA ALA A 115 -0.96 -4.45 -8.76
C ALA A 115 0.06 -3.47 -9.34
N MET A 116 1.18 -3.31 -8.66
CA MET A 116 2.28 -2.41 -9.02
C MET A 116 3.59 -3.17 -9.09
N GLY A 117 4.39 -2.90 -10.12
CA GLY A 117 5.74 -3.44 -10.23
C GLY A 117 6.74 -2.78 -9.28
N PRO A 118 7.97 -3.35 -9.16
CA PRO A 118 8.97 -2.90 -8.19
C PRO A 118 9.53 -1.49 -8.44
N GLU A 119 9.40 -1.00 -9.66
CA GLU A 119 9.92 0.33 -10.07
C GLU A 119 8.89 1.46 -9.91
N VAL A 120 7.69 1.15 -9.43
CA VAL A 120 6.63 2.17 -9.31
C VAL A 120 6.97 3.14 -8.19
N ILE A 121 6.90 4.43 -8.53
CA ILE A 121 6.97 5.55 -7.58
C ILE A 121 5.58 6.15 -7.52
N HIS A 122 5.02 6.26 -6.32
CA HIS A 122 3.70 6.84 -6.14
C HIS A 122 3.57 7.67 -4.85
N ALA A 123 2.50 8.45 -4.80
CA ALA A 123 2.06 9.16 -3.61
C ALA A 123 0.56 8.96 -3.45
N ILE A 124 0.10 8.67 -2.25
CA ILE A 124 -1.29 8.32 -1.97
C ILE A 124 -1.97 9.34 -1.06
N ARG A 125 -3.30 9.37 -1.13
CA ARG A 125 -4.15 10.11 -0.18
C ARG A 125 -5.54 9.50 -0.09
N ASN A 126 -6.24 9.78 1.00
CA ASN A 126 -7.69 9.67 1.07
C ASN A 126 -8.32 11.00 0.61
N PRO A 127 -9.08 11.03 -0.50
CA PRO A 127 -9.73 12.26 -0.97
C PRO A 127 -11.08 12.55 -0.28
N LEU A 128 -11.58 11.63 0.55
CA LEU A 128 -12.88 11.75 1.19
C LEU A 128 -12.80 12.58 2.47
N SER A 129 -13.77 13.48 2.69
CA SER A 129 -13.80 14.36 3.85
C SER A 129 -14.56 13.79 5.07
N ASN A 130 -15.30 12.72 4.90
CA ASN A 130 -16.25 12.22 5.89
C ASN A 130 -16.02 10.77 6.34
N ARG A 131 -15.06 10.08 5.76
CA ARG A 131 -14.72 8.70 6.14
C ARG A 131 -13.27 8.34 5.86
N ILE A 132 -12.77 7.37 6.60
CA ILE A 132 -11.43 6.82 6.39
C ILE A 132 -11.34 6.05 5.06
N THR A 133 -10.11 5.86 4.58
CA THR A 133 -9.77 4.76 3.67
C THR A 133 -9.16 3.64 4.51
N SER A 134 -9.67 2.41 4.33
CA SER A 134 -9.11 1.19 4.90
C SER A 134 -8.64 0.30 3.76
N ALA A 135 -7.36 -0.06 3.75
CA ALA A 135 -6.73 -0.80 2.66
C ALA A 135 -5.83 -1.93 3.15
N LEU A 136 -5.83 -3.04 2.41
CA LEU A 136 -4.82 -4.10 2.53
C LEU A 136 -3.70 -3.83 1.53
N HIS A 137 -2.46 -3.78 2.03
CA HIS A 137 -1.26 -3.66 1.23
C HIS A 137 -0.44 -4.93 1.36
N VAL A 138 -0.11 -5.57 0.24
CA VAL A 138 0.71 -6.78 0.20
C VAL A 138 1.94 -6.53 -0.66
N TYR A 139 3.12 -6.81 -0.12
CA TYR A 139 4.40 -6.56 -0.76
C TYR A 139 5.18 -7.86 -0.93
N GLY A 140 5.84 -8.02 -2.08
CA GLY A 140 6.63 -9.21 -2.39
C GLY A 140 8.04 -9.15 -1.85
N GLY A 141 8.17 -9.10 -0.53
CA GLY A 141 9.43 -9.07 0.18
C GLY A 141 9.31 -8.43 1.55
N ASP A 142 10.46 -8.27 2.20
CA ASP A 142 10.60 -7.63 3.51
C ASP A 142 10.61 -6.10 3.39
N LEU A 143 9.42 -5.49 3.46
CA LEU A 143 9.25 -4.03 3.38
C LEU A 143 9.93 -3.29 4.54
N MET A 144 10.09 -3.95 5.69
CA MET A 144 10.58 -3.30 6.91
C MET A 144 12.11 -3.08 6.88
N HIS A 145 12.84 -3.93 6.15
CA HIS A 145 14.29 -3.89 6.11
C HIS A 145 14.86 -3.50 4.74
N VAL A 146 14.03 -3.40 3.69
CA VAL A 146 14.49 -2.97 2.37
C VAL A 146 14.90 -1.49 2.39
N GLU A 147 16.05 -1.17 1.81
CA GLU A 147 16.42 0.22 1.54
C GLU A 147 15.61 0.76 0.37
N ARG A 148 14.80 1.77 0.61
CA ARG A 148 13.92 2.38 -0.37
C ARG A 148 13.91 3.90 -0.25
N SER A 149 13.36 4.56 -1.24
CA SER A 149 13.48 6.00 -1.42
C SER A 149 12.15 6.74 -1.23
N MET A 150 12.26 7.99 -0.84
CA MET A 150 11.23 9.00 -0.93
C MET A 150 11.79 10.26 -1.61
N TRP A 151 10.92 11.12 -2.11
CA TRP A 151 11.31 12.36 -2.79
C TRP A 151 10.67 13.57 -2.13
N THR A 152 11.47 14.59 -1.89
CA THR A 152 11.06 15.80 -1.20
C THR A 152 11.11 17.04 -2.08
N LYS A 153 10.18 17.98 -1.82
CA LYS A 153 10.18 19.30 -2.47
C LYS A 153 11.26 20.21 -1.85
N PRO A 154 11.70 21.29 -2.59
CA PRO A 154 11.12 21.79 -3.84
C PRO A 154 11.63 21.11 -5.12
N ASP A 155 12.76 20.45 -5.09
CA ASP A 155 13.49 19.95 -6.24
C ASP A 155 13.31 18.44 -6.50
N TRP A 156 12.49 17.78 -5.72
CA TRP A 156 12.28 16.33 -5.74
C TRP A 156 13.59 15.55 -5.48
N SER A 157 14.38 16.02 -4.51
CA SER A 157 15.57 15.27 -4.05
C SER A 157 15.20 13.89 -3.55
N GLU A 158 15.98 12.90 -4.00
CA GLU A 158 15.85 11.54 -3.51
C GLU A 158 16.51 11.39 -2.14
N GLU A 159 15.78 10.89 -1.18
CA GLU A 159 16.22 10.64 0.18
C GLU A 159 15.88 9.21 0.60
N ARG A 160 16.56 8.70 1.62
CA ARG A 160 16.17 7.44 2.25
C ARG A 160 14.76 7.57 2.82
N TYR A 161 13.94 6.55 2.59
CA TYR A 161 12.56 6.53 3.08
C TYR A 161 12.51 6.64 4.61
N ASP A 162 11.68 7.55 5.09
CA ASP A 162 11.28 7.71 6.48
C ASP A 162 9.75 7.73 6.54
N ALA A 163 9.16 6.77 7.26
CA ALA A 163 7.72 6.58 7.28
C ALA A 163 6.98 7.81 7.81
N LEU A 164 7.46 8.39 8.92
CA LEU A 164 6.83 9.55 9.54
C LEU A 164 6.85 10.78 8.61
N ARG A 165 7.96 11.00 7.92
CA ARG A 165 8.08 12.11 6.95
C ARG A 165 7.27 11.86 5.69
N ALA A 166 7.26 10.62 5.20
CA ALA A 166 6.60 10.27 3.96
C ALA A 166 5.07 10.25 4.08
N THR A 167 4.53 9.72 5.17
CA THR A 167 3.09 9.43 5.31
C THR A 167 2.43 10.12 6.51
N GLY A 168 3.21 10.76 7.39
CA GLY A 168 2.71 11.33 8.64
C GLY A 168 2.42 10.30 9.73
N THR A 169 2.79 9.03 9.54
CA THR A 169 2.56 7.94 10.49
C THR A 169 3.75 7.00 10.58
N THR A 170 3.83 6.24 11.67
CA THR A 170 4.81 5.16 11.85
C THR A 170 4.16 3.80 11.61
N PHE A 171 5.00 2.79 11.35
CA PHE A 171 4.54 1.41 11.28
C PHE A 171 4.44 0.83 12.70
N VAL A 172 3.32 0.15 12.96
CA VAL A 172 3.14 -0.67 14.16
C VAL A 172 3.19 -2.14 13.72
N VAL A 173 4.03 -2.92 14.38
CA VAL A 173 4.13 -4.37 14.16
C VAL A 173 3.34 -5.05 15.28
N ASP A 174 2.39 -5.91 14.90
CA ASP A 174 1.59 -6.69 15.85
C ASP A 174 2.37 -7.91 16.37
#